data_f082334dea1b07e7e6947eba2fbe9e5f
#
_entry.id   f082334dea1b07e7e6947eba2fbe9e5f
#
_cell.length_a   1.000
_cell.length_b   1.000
_cell.length_c   1.000
_cell.angle_alpha   90.00
_cell.angle_beta   90.00
_cell.angle_gamma   90.00
#
_symmetry.space_group_name_H-M   'P 1'
#
loop_
_entity.id
_entity.type
_entity.pdbx_description
1 polymer ?
#
loop_
_entity_poly.entity_id
_entity_poly.type
_entity_poly.pdbx_seq_one_letter_code
_entity_poly.pdbx_strand_id
1 'polypeptide(L)'
;MAGPAGYYYADVPNRIIAFIIDYILFFIVFFIVGAVTLSIFGANLGFMQLPTTTSVLVQNVLSYLLVGAYFVYTWTAMRGTLGMKVLGMQIGQQGDGQTITFNQGIIRYLVMFGPGFAAGLLSAFVLTLGLIASLIAFIWFIALLVTTAQSPTKQGLHDRYAQTMVVKAARSAG
;
A
#
# COMPACT_ATOMS: atom_id res chain seq x y z
N MET A 1 -24.88 -2.31 0.12
CA MET A 1 -25.34 -3.67 -0.23
C MET A 1 -24.67 -4.65 0.72
N ALA A 2 -25.42 -5.54 1.35
CA ALA A 2 -24.84 -6.59 2.16
C ALA A 2 -24.08 -7.57 1.23
N GLY A 3 -22.83 -7.87 1.59
CA GLY A 3 -22.00 -8.84 0.89
C GLY A 3 -22.33 -10.28 1.28
N PRO A 4 -21.55 -11.25 0.78
CA PRO A 4 -21.67 -12.64 1.19
C PRO A 4 -21.60 -12.74 2.73
N ALA A 5 -22.40 -13.60 3.32
CA ALA A 5 -22.50 -13.81 4.77
C ALA A 5 -22.92 -12.56 5.60
N GLY A 6 -23.64 -11.60 5.00
CA GLY A 6 -24.18 -10.44 5.71
C GLY A 6 -23.18 -9.31 5.95
N TYR A 7 -21.98 -9.36 5.38
CA TYR A 7 -20.99 -8.27 5.49
C TYR A 7 -21.31 -7.11 4.55
N TYR A 8 -21.01 -5.89 5.00
CA TYR A 8 -21.04 -4.69 4.17
C TYR A 8 -19.66 -4.45 3.54
N TYR A 9 -19.61 -4.23 2.23
CA TYR A 9 -18.35 -3.89 1.55
C TYR A 9 -17.88 -2.49 1.92
N ALA A 10 -16.58 -2.36 2.19
CA ALA A 10 -15.98 -1.06 2.43
C ALA A 10 -15.91 -0.24 1.14
N ASP A 11 -16.50 0.93 1.18
CA ASP A 11 -16.50 1.91 0.08
C ASP A 11 -15.14 2.60 -0.09
N VAL A 12 -14.95 3.28 -1.21
CA VAL A 12 -13.70 3.95 -1.56
C VAL A 12 -13.31 5.04 -0.57
N PRO A 13 -14.20 5.95 -0.11
CA PRO A 13 -13.84 6.97 0.86
C PRO A 13 -13.23 6.40 2.15
N ASN A 14 -13.83 5.36 2.71
CA ASN A 14 -13.29 4.72 3.93
C ASN A 14 -11.90 4.09 3.68
N ARG A 15 -11.68 3.49 2.50
CA ARG A 15 -10.37 2.94 2.13
C ARG A 15 -9.31 4.02 1.99
N ILE A 16 -9.66 5.17 1.41
CA ILE A 16 -8.76 6.32 1.29
C ILE A 16 -8.39 6.85 2.67
N ILE A 17 -9.36 7.04 3.56
CA ILE A 17 -9.10 7.53 4.93
C ILE A 17 -8.20 6.53 5.68
N ALA A 18 -8.46 5.22 5.59
CA ALA A 18 -7.60 4.21 6.19
C ALA A 18 -6.17 4.31 5.66
N PHE A 19 -6.02 4.45 4.34
CA PHE A 19 -4.71 4.58 3.70
C PHE A 19 -3.98 5.86 4.15
N ILE A 20 -4.68 6.98 4.31
CA ILE A 20 -4.09 8.23 4.83
C ILE A 20 -3.57 8.03 6.26
N ILE A 21 -4.32 7.35 7.12
CA ILE A 21 -3.88 7.03 8.49
C ILE A 21 -2.60 6.18 8.46
N ASP A 22 -2.56 5.13 7.63
CA ASP A 22 -1.38 4.29 7.46
C ASP A 22 -0.21 5.09 6.87
N TYR A 23 -0.47 6.02 5.92
CA TYR A 23 0.54 6.83 5.27
C TYR A 23 1.24 7.81 6.24
N ILE A 24 0.53 8.33 7.23
CA ILE A 24 1.14 9.16 8.29
C ILE A 24 2.20 8.36 9.06
N LEU A 25 1.92 7.08 9.34
CA LEU A 25 2.89 6.18 9.98
C LEU A 25 4.11 5.95 9.06
N PHE A 26 3.87 5.72 7.76
CA PHE A 26 4.96 5.49 6.80
C PHE A 26 5.82 6.72 6.57
N PHE A 27 5.26 7.92 6.65
CA PHE A 27 6.03 9.15 6.53
C PHE A 27 7.18 9.20 7.53
N ILE A 28 6.95 8.78 8.78
CA ILE A 28 7.99 8.69 9.82
C ILE A 28 9.04 7.65 9.44
N VAL A 29 8.62 6.47 8.98
CA VAL A 29 9.53 5.40 8.55
C VAL A 29 10.38 5.85 7.37
N PHE A 30 9.78 6.46 6.35
CA PHE A 30 10.51 6.97 5.18
C PHE A 30 11.51 8.06 5.54
N PHE A 31 11.16 8.95 6.46
CA PHE A 31 12.06 9.99 6.94
C PHE A 31 13.28 9.38 7.64
N ILE A 32 13.08 8.43 8.55
CA ILE A 32 14.18 7.77 9.27
C ILE A 32 15.07 6.97 8.29
N VAL A 33 14.46 6.13 7.44
CA VAL A 33 15.22 5.35 6.45
C VAL A 33 15.98 6.26 5.49
N GLY A 34 15.35 7.35 5.04
CA GLY A 34 15.98 8.34 4.17
C GLY A 34 17.18 9.03 4.84
N ALA A 35 17.03 9.48 6.08
CA ALA A 35 18.10 10.12 6.82
C ALA A 35 19.29 9.16 7.03
N VAL A 36 19.02 7.91 7.42
CA VAL A 36 20.07 6.90 7.63
C VAL A 36 20.77 6.54 6.31
N THR A 37 20.03 6.28 5.24
CA THR A 37 20.63 5.93 3.96
C THR A 37 21.42 7.09 3.35
N LEU A 38 20.92 8.31 3.51
CA LEU A 38 21.64 9.51 3.07
C LEU A 38 22.95 9.71 3.87
N SER A 39 22.93 9.49 5.19
CA SER A 39 24.12 9.65 6.03
C SER A 39 25.20 8.62 5.73
N ILE A 40 24.83 7.40 5.33
CA ILE A 40 25.79 6.31 5.06
C ILE A 40 26.27 6.33 3.61
N PHE A 41 25.38 6.56 2.65
CA PHE A 41 25.63 6.40 1.22
C PHE A 41 25.56 7.69 0.42
N GLY A 42 25.23 8.81 1.05
CA GLY A 42 25.17 10.13 0.40
C GLY A 42 26.56 10.69 0.07
N ALA A 43 26.65 11.54 -0.94
CA ALA A 43 27.85 12.30 -1.25
C ALA A 43 27.98 13.51 -0.30
N ASN A 44 29.12 13.61 0.39
CA ASN A 44 29.37 14.69 1.34
C ASN A 44 30.05 15.88 0.62
N LEU A 45 29.39 17.03 0.63
CA LEU A 45 29.88 18.29 0.07
C LEU A 45 30.02 19.35 1.20
N GLY A 46 30.83 19.04 2.21
CA GLY A 46 31.01 19.90 3.36
C GLY A 46 29.82 19.95 4.29
N PHE A 47 29.00 21.01 4.20
CA PHE A 47 27.79 21.17 5.03
C PHE A 47 26.53 20.55 4.42
N MET A 48 26.60 19.99 3.21
CA MET A 48 25.48 19.34 2.51
C MET A 48 25.78 17.89 2.19
N GLN A 49 24.77 17.03 2.33
CA GLN A 49 24.78 15.67 1.80
C GLN A 49 23.81 15.56 0.63
N LEU A 50 24.28 15.05 -0.51
CA LEU A 50 23.47 14.83 -1.69
C LEU A 50 23.17 13.34 -1.88
N PRO A 51 21.97 13.01 -2.38
CA PRO A 51 21.63 11.62 -2.70
C PRO A 51 22.54 11.10 -3.81
N THR A 52 23.05 9.88 -3.61
CA THR A 52 23.75 9.11 -4.62
C THR A 52 22.80 8.03 -5.18
N THR A 53 23.13 7.44 -6.33
CA THR A 53 22.40 6.28 -6.85
C THR A 53 22.25 5.19 -5.81
N THR A 54 23.34 4.89 -5.07
CA THR A 54 23.33 3.87 -4.02
C THR A 54 22.38 4.23 -2.89
N SER A 55 22.42 5.49 -2.38
CA SER A 55 21.52 5.90 -1.30
C SER A 55 20.05 5.82 -1.71
N VAL A 56 19.71 6.21 -2.94
CA VAL A 56 18.34 6.14 -3.48
C VAL A 56 17.89 4.70 -3.66
N LEU A 57 18.73 3.81 -4.20
CA LEU A 57 18.40 2.39 -4.36
C LEU A 57 18.16 1.71 -3.01
N VAL A 58 19.08 1.88 -2.06
CA VAL A 58 18.97 1.28 -0.73
C VAL A 58 17.72 1.80 -0.02
N GLN A 59 17.46 3.10 -0.07
CA GLN A 59 16.24 3.69 0.52
C GLN A 59 14.97 3.10 -0.10
N ASN A 60 14.89 3.00 -1.43
CA ASN A 60 13.72 2.45 -2.11
C ASN A 60 13.48 0.99 -1.72
N VAL A 61 14.53 0.15 -1.76
CA VAL A 61 14.41 -1.28 -1.42
C VAL A 61 14.01 -1.46 0.04
N LEU A 62 14.69 -0.79 0.98
CA LEU A 62 14.37 -0.91 2.41
C LEU A 62 12.95 -0.42 2.70
N SER A 63 12.56 0.74 2.17
CA SER A 63 11.22 1.28 2.37
C SER A 63 10.15 0.34 1.81
N TYR A 64 10.36 -0.21 0.62
CA TYR A 64 9.42 -1.14 0.01
C TYR A 64 9.27 -2.43 0.82
N LEU A 65 10.39 -2.98 1.32
CA LEU A 65 10.35 -4.18 2.17
C LEU A 65 9.67 -3.92 3.52
N LEU A 66 9.95 -2.80 4.17
CA LEU A 66 9.33 -2.44 5.45
C LEU A 66 7.82 -2.21 5.30
N VAL A 67 7.40 -1.48 4.27
CA VAL A 67 5.99 -1.26 3.95
C VAL A 67 5.31 -2.58 3.58
N GLY A 68 5.98 -3.43 2.80
CA GLY A 68 5.47 -4.75 2.44
C GLY A 68 5.29 -5.65 3.66
N ALA A 69 6.28 -5.70 4.54
CA ALA A 69 6.19 -6.44 5.79
C ALA A 69 5.00 -5.97 6.65
N TYR A 70 4.81 -4.64 6.77
CA TYR A 70 3.67 -4.08 7.50
C TYR A 70 2.33 -4.50 6.87
N PHE A 71 2.13 -4.29 5.58
CA PHE A 71 0.86 -4.59 4.93
C PHE A 71 0.56 -6.09 4.94
N VAL A 72 1.52 -6.92 4.53
CA VAL A 72 1.32 -8.37 4.47
C VAL A 72 1.06 -8.93 5.87
N TYR A 73 1.84 -8.53 6.87
CA TYR A 73 1.63 -8.95 8.25
C TYR A 73 0.27 -8.52 8.79
N THR A 74 -0.08 -7.25 8.66
CA THR A 74 -1.35 -6.73 9.21
C THR A 74 -2.56 -7.33 8.50
N TRP A 75 -2.51 -7.56 7.20
CA TRP A 75 -3.59 -8.20 6.47
C TRP A 75 -3.76 -9.68 6.84
N THR A 76 -2.67 -10.43 7.03
CA THR A 76 -2.71 -11.86 7.32
C THR A 76 -2.91 -12.17 8.80
N ALA A 77 -2.22 -11.48 9.71
CA ALA A 77 -2.29 -11.74 11.14
C ALA A 77 -3.42 -10.96 11.83
N MET A 78 -3.68 -9.72 11.38
CA MET A 78 -4.61 -8.81 12.04
C MET A 78 -5.91 -8.59 11.25
N ARG A 79 -6.04 -9.13 10.05
CA ARG A 79 -7.16 -8.93 9.12
C ARG A 79 -7.42 -7.48 8.72
N GLY A 80 -6.41 -6.63 8.76
CA GLY A 80 -6.50 -5.23 8.36
C GLY A 80 -5.39 -4.39 8.93
N THR A 81 -5.05 -3.31 8.23
CA THR A 81 -4.06 -2.32 8.68
C THR A 81 -4.56 -1.54 9.90
N LEU A 82 -3.69 -0.76 10.53
CA LEU A 82 -4.10 0.10 11.65
C LEU A 82 -5.17 1.09 11.21
N GLY A 83 -5.01 1.73 10.04
CA GLY A 83 -6.03 2.63 9.50
C GLY A 83 -7.36 1.93 9.21
N MET A 84 -7.32 0.69 8.68
CA MET A 84 -8.53 -0.10 8.47
C MET A 84 -9.23 -0.44 9.78
N LYS A 85 -8.49 -0.78 10.83
CA LYS A 85 -9.05 -1.11 12.15
C LYS A 85 -9.73 0.08 12.82
N VAL A 86 -9.14 1.27 12.74
CA VAL A 86 -9.75 2.50 13.25
C VAL A 86 -11.13 2.75 12.64
N LEU A 87 -11.32 2.36 11.37
CA LEU A 87 -12.60 2.52 10.65
C LEU A 87 -13.50 1.27 10.69
N GLY A 88 -13.17 0.27 11.50
CA GLY A 88 -13.93 -0.97 11.62
C GLY A 88 -13.94 -1.81 10.36
N MET A 89 -12.89 -1.72 9.53
CA MET A 89 -12.76 -2.51 8.31
C MET A 89 -11.87 -3.72 8.51
N GLN A 90 -12.16 -4.77 7.77
CA GLN A 90 -11.40 -6.02 7.74
C GLN A 90 -11.20 -6.48 6.31
N ILE A 91 -10.07 -7.16 6.08
CA ILE A 91 -9.81 -7.87 4.83
C ILE A 91 -10.11 -9.35 5.03
N GLY A 92 -10.72 -9.97 4.03
CA GLY A 92 -11.01 -11.40 4.01
C GLY A 92 -10.86 -11.99 2.62
N GLN A 93 -10.89 -13.31 2.55
CA GLN A 93 -10.94 -14.05 1.28
C GLN A 93 -12.28 -13.76 0.57
N GLN A 94 -12.24 -13.72 -0.76
CA GLN A 94 -13.41 -13.37 -1.57
C GLN A 94 -14.57 -14.36 -1.41
N GLY A 95 -14.31 -15.65 -1.15
CA GLY A 95 -15.34 -16.68 -1.09
C GLY A 95 -16.10 -16.72 0.23
N ASP A 96 -15.40 -16.66 1.34
CA ASP A 96 -15.96 -16.95 2.68
C ASP A 96 -15.66 -15.87 3.73
N GLY A 97 -14.91 -14.83 3.35
CA GLY A 97 -14.51 -13.76 4.27
C GLY A 97 -13.50 -14.16 5.36
N GLN A 98 -12.94 -15.36 5.29
CA GLN A 98 -11.91 -15.80 6.23
C GLN A 98 -10.61 -15.02 6.08
N THR A 99 -9.67 -15.26 6.99
CA THR A 99 -8.35 -14.63 6.96
C THR A 99 -7.63 -14.97 5.66
N ILE A 100 -7.06 -13.96 5.01
CA ILE A 100 -6.30 -14.15 3.76
C ILE A 100 -5.00 -14.90 4.01
N THR A 101 -4.55 -15.66 3.01
CA THR A 101 -3.26 -16.35 3.05
C THR A 101 -2.10 -15.37 2.84
N PHE A 102 -0.89 -15.77 3.22
CA PHE A 102 0.32 -15.00 3.00
C PHE A 102 0.54 -14.69 1.51
N ASN A 103 0.31 -15.65 0.62
CA ASN A 103 0.42 -15.46 -0.83
C ASN A 103 -0.58 -14.42 -1.35
N GLN A 104 -1.83 -14.45 -0.87
CA GLN A 104 -2.83 -13.42 -1.22
C GLN A 104 -2.39 -12.03 -0.76
N GLY A 105 -1.80 -11.94 0.43
CA GLY A 105 -1.23 -10.69 0.95
C GLY A 105 -0.10 -10.15 0.07
N ILE A 106 0.83 -11.01 -0.35
CA ILE A 106 1.93 -10.64 -1.25
C ILE A 106 1.39 -10.19 -2.61
N ILE A 107 0.53 -10.97 -3.26
CA ILE A 107 -0.03 -10.63 -4.57
C ILE A 107 -0.73 -9.28 -4.50
N ARG A 108 -1.55 -9.06 -3.47
CA ARG A 108 -2.24 -7.79 -3.23
C ARG A 108 -1.24 -6.63 -3.12
N TYR A 109 -0.18 -6.81 -2.33
CA TYR A 109 0.86 -5.80 -2.12
C TYR A 109 1.59 -5.48 -3.42
N LEU A 110 2.02 -6.48 -4.18
CA LEU A 110 2.74 -6.30 -5.44
C LEU A 110 1.87 -5.58 -6.49
N VAL A 111 0.61 -5.96 -6.64
CA VAL A 111 -0.31 -5.28 -7.57
C VAL A 111 -0.56 -3.83 -7.15
N MET A 112 -0.65 -3.56 -5.85
CA MET A 112 -0.95 -2.22 -5.35
C MET A 112 0.26 -1.28 -5.41
N PHE A 113 1.45 -1.73 -5.01
CA PHE A 113 2.64 -0.89 -4.83
C PHE A 113 3.77 -1.17 -5.82
N GLY A 114 3.72 -2.26 -6.57
CA GLY A 114 4.78 -2.65 -7.52
C GLY A 114 5.13 -1.57 -8.55
N PRO A 115 4.16 -0.92 -9.21
CA PRO A 115 4.46 0.18 -10.13
C PRO A 115 5.19 1.35 -9.47
N GLY A 116 4.83 1.71 -8.24
CA GLY A 116 5.54 2.74 -7.47
C GLY A 116 6.97 2.36 -7.12
N PHE A 117 7.19 1.09 -6.76
CA PHE A 117 8.53 0.57 -6.52
C PHE A 117 9.42 0.61 -7.78
N ALA A 118 8.90 0.17 -8.91
CA ALA A 118 9.60 0.25 -10.18
C ALA A 118 9.97 1.70 -10.55
N ALA A 119 9.06 2.65 -10.33
CA ALA A 119 9.34 4.07 -10.53
C ALA A 119 10.46 4.59 -9.62
N GLY A 120 10.46 4.18 -8.36
CA GLY A 120 11.52 4.51 -7.41
C GLY A 120 12.89 3.97 -7.82
N LEU A 121 12.95 2.73 -8.31
CA LEU A 121 14.20 2.15 -8.84
C LEU A 121 14.70 2.90 -10.08
N LEU A 122 13.81 3.24 -11.02
CA LEU A 122 14.18 4.00 -12.21
C LEU A 122 14.71 5.40 -11.88
N SER A 123 14.15 6.05 -10.87
CA SER A 123 14.60 7.38 -10.43
C SER A 123 16.04 7.41 -9.93
N ALA A 124 16.54 6.28 -9.42
CA ALA A 124 17.92 6.16 -8.95
C ALA A 124 18.96 6.27 -10.08
N PHE A 125 18.58 5.90 -11.30
CA PHE A 125 19.47 5.93 -12.46
C PHE A 125 19.23 7.13 -13.36
N VAL A 126 17.97 7.44 -13.65
CA VAL A 126 17.58 8.55 -14.52
C VAL A 126 16.34 9.24 -13.93
N LEU A 127 16.52 10.43 -13.39
CA LEU A 127 15.46 11.17 -12.73
C LEU A 127 14.23 11.35 -13.63
N THR A 128 14.41 11.72 -14.88
CA THR A 128 13.31 11.94 -15.84
C THR A 128 12.48 10.68 -16.05
N LEU A 129 13.13 9.50 -16.18
CA LEU A 129 12.43 8.22 -16.30
C LEU A 129 11.68 7.87 -15.01
N GLY A 130 12.28 8.15 -13.86
CA GLY A 130 11.62 8.00 -12.56
C GLY A 130 10.37 8.86 -12.44
N LEU A 131 10.42 10.11 -12.88
CA LEU A 131 9.26 11.01 -12.87
C LEU A 131 8.14 10.52 -13.78
N ILE A 132 8.46 10.09 -15.01
CA ILE A 132 7.48 9.52 -15.95
C ILE A 132 6.85 8.25 -15.36
N ALA A 133 7.68 7.35 -14.83
CA ALA A 133 7.20 6.12 -14.19
C ALA A 133 6.35 6.39 -12.94
N SER A 134 6.67 7.43 -12.16
CA SER A 134 5.86 7.86 -11.02
C SER A 134 4.49 8.38 -11.43
N LEU A 135 4.41 9.09 -12.55
CA LEU A 135 3.12 9.50 -13.13
C LEU A 135 2.28 8.29 -13.55
N ILE A 136 2.90 7.31 -14.19
CA ILE A 136 2.24 6.04 -14.55
C ILE A 136 1.77 5.30 -13.29
N ALA A 137 2.59 5.22 -12.26
CA ALA A 137 2.22 4.61 -10.98
C ALA A 137 1.07 5.34 -10.28
N PHE A 138 1.02 6.67 -10.38
CA PHE A 138 -0.09 7.47 -9.88
C PHE A 138 -1.40 7.19 -10.66
N ILE A 139 -1.34 7.15 -11.99
CA ILE A 139 -2.48 6.78 -12.84
C ILE A 139 -2.96 5.37 -12.50
N TRP A 140 -2.03 4.42 -12.27
CA TRP A 140 -2.35 3.08 -11.81
C TRP A 140 -3.12 3.10 -10.48
N PHE A 141 -2.66 3.89 -9.51
CA PHE A 141 -3.36 4.03 -8.24
C PHE A 141 -4.79 4.57 -8.41
N ILE A 142 -4.99 5.58 -9.27
CA ILE A 142 -6.33 6.06 -9.62
C ILE A 142 -7.16 4.95 -10.27
N ALA A 143 -6.58 4.14 -11.16
CA ALA A 143 -7.29 3.01 -11.78
C ALA A 143 -7.73 1.96 -10.73
N LEU A 144 -6.93 1.70 -9.69
CA LEU A 144 -7.32 0.85 -8.57
C LEU A 144 -8.54 1.41 -7.82
N LEU A 145 -8.58 2.73 -7.58
CA LEU A 145 -9.72 3.38 -6.93
C LEU A 145 -10.99 3.36 -7.80
N VAL A 146 -10.85 3.67 -9.09
CA VAL A 146 -11.96 3.66 -10.05
C VAL A 146 -12.55 2.25 -10.19
N THR A 147 -11.70 1.24 -10.35
CA THR A 147 -12.16 -0.16 -10.44
C THR A 147 -12.84 -0.62 -9.15
N THR A 148 -12.38 -0.14 -7.98
CA THR A 148 -13.04 -0.38 -6.69
C THR A 148 -14.41 0.28 -6.64
N ALA A 149 -14.52 1.54 -7.08
CA ALA A 149 -15.77 2.29 -7.06
C ALA A 149 -16.86 1.65 -7.96
N GLN A 150 -16.45 1.22 -9.15
CA GLN A 150 -17.34 0.64 -10.15
C GLN A 150 -17.76 -0.81 -9.85
N SER A 151 -16.98 -1.52 -9.03
CA SER A 151 -17.27 -2.91 -8.68
C SER A 151 -18.49 -3.00 -7.76
N PRO A 152 -19.47 -3.89 -8.07
CA PRO A 152 -20.60 -4.16 -7.16
C PRO A 152 -20.16 -4.66 -5.79
N THR A 153 -19.05 -5.41 -5.74
CA THR A 153 -18.45 -5.96 -4.51
C THR A 153 -17.36 -5.06 -3.93
N LYS A 154 -17.21 -3.84 -4.48
CA LYS A 154 -16.16 -2.90 -4.07
C LYS A 154 -14.75 -3.49 -4.09
N GLN A 155 -14.48 -4.37 -5.05
CA GLN A 155 -13.16 -4.98 -5.26
C GLN A 155 -12.45 -4.27 -6.42
N GLY A 156 -11.32 -3.64 -6.11
CA GLY A 156 -10.41 -3.12 -7.12
C GLY A 156 -9.58 -4.23 -7.78
N LEU A 157 -8.78 -3.90 -8.78
CA LEU A 157 -7.92 -4.89 -9.46
C LEU A 157 -7.03 -5.64 -8.46
N HIS A 158 -6.40 -4.94 -7.51
CA HIS A 158 -5.58 -5.56 -6.48
C HIS A 158 -6.35 -6.55 -5.60
N ASP A 159 -7.63 -6.28 -5.30
CA ASP A 159 -8.50 -7.20 -4.58
C ASP A 159 -8.81 -8.45 -5.41
N ARG A 160 -9.11 -8.26 -6.71
CA ARG A 160 -9.49 -9.34 -7.62
C ARG A 160 -8.33 -10.28 -7.90
N TYR A 161 -7.14 -9.75 -8.22
CA TYR A 161 -5.94 -10.56 -8.46
C TYR A 161 -5.54 -11.36 -7.22
N ALA A 162 -5.70 -10.79 -6.03
CA ALA A 162 -5.42 -11.48 -4.77
C ALA A 162 -6.58 -12.33 -4.24
N GLN A 163 -7.75 -12.32 -4.92
CA GLN A 163 -8.97 -13.00 -4.46
C GLN A 163 -9.37 -12.59 -3.03
N THR A 164 -9.32 -11.29 -2.76
CA THR A 164 -9.62 -10.70 -1.45
C THR A 164 -10.77 -9.72 -1.53
N MET A 165 -11.38 -9.40 -0.40
CA MET A 165 -12.37 -8.35 -0.27
C MET A 165 -12.16 -7.55 1.02
N VAL A 166 -12.63 -6.31 1.05
CA VAL A 166 -12.62 -5.48 2.27
C VAL A 166 -14.06 -5.22 2.70
N VAL A 167 -14.33 -5.60 3.94
CA VAL A 167 -15.66 -5.51 4.55
C VAL A 167 -15.63 -4.65 5.80
N LYS A 168 -16.78 -4.07 6.15
CA LYS A 168 -17.06 -3.47 7.45
C LYS A 168 -17.86 -4.46 8.29
N ALA A 169 -17.60 -4.52 9.59
CA ALA A 169 -18.50 -5.18 10.51
C ALA A 169 -19.90 -4.53 10.39
N ALA A 170 -20.94 -5.32 10.30
CA ALA A 170 -22.32 -4.80 10.36
C ALA A 170 -22.44 -4.05 11.69
N ARG A 171 -22.81 -2.76 11.66
CA ARG A 171 -23.26 -2.10 12.87
C ARG A 171 -24.55 -2.80 13.28
N SER A 172 -24.55 -3.42 14.47
CA SER A 172 -25.79 -3.80 15.11
C SER A 172 -26.64 -2.53 15.16
N ALA A 173 -27.82 -2.54 14.54
CA ALA A 173 -28.82 -1.52 14.78
C ALA A 173 -29.19 -1.64 16.26
N GLY A 174 -28.66 -0.74 17.10
CA GLY A 174 -29.14 -0.52 18.45
C GLY A 174 -30.36 0.35 18.41
#